data_f82491ab454565db02e0357ca10babe3
#
_entry.id   f82491ab454565db02e0357ca10babe3
#
_cell.length_a   1.000
_cell.length_b   1.000
_cell.length_c   1.000
_cell.angle_alpha   90.00
_cell.angle_beta   90.00
_cell.angle_gamma   90.00
#
_symmetry.space_group_name_H-M   'P 1'
#
loop_
_entity.id
_entity.type
_entity.pdbx_description
1 polymer ?
#
loop_
_entity_poly.entity_id
_entity_poly.type
_entity_poly.pdbx_seq_one_letter_code
_entity_poly.pdbx_strand_id
1 'polypeptide(L)'
;YDGLIWGGSSLNIYNDTPEIRKQIEFMKNWQKKVKNILAICWGMQVAVTAAGKKKKKANTSHIGIAKEIEINRNGLNHPLYKGKNIKFNSPAFNFDEVVKLPEKGICLASNKVNKVQSLYFEINQTKVWGLQYHPEITYEKMVSLIEFRKKKLIEIRKVFKNENDID
;
A
#
# COMPACT_ATOMS: atom_id res chain seq x y z
N TYR A 1 6.92 -9.83 20.77
CA TYR A 1 6.90 -8.60 19.96
C TYR A 1 5.55 -7.92 20.12
N ASP A 2 5.55 -6.59 20.25
CA ASP A 2 4.33 -5.80 20.48
C ASP A 2 3.60 -5.47 19.16
N GLY A 3 4.32 -5.52 18.05
CA GLY A 3 3.78 -5.26 16.72
C GLY A 3 4.69 -5.67 15.58
N LEU A 4 4.18 -5.54 14.38
CA LEU A 4 4.87 -5.80 13.12
C LEU A 4 4.73 -4.59 12.20
N ILE A 5 5.83 -4.13 11.61
CA ILE A 5 5.81 -3.21 10.47
C ILE A 5 6.25 -3.98 9.23
N TRP A 6 5.42 -3.95 8.17
CA TRP A 6 5.72 -4.60 6.91
C TRP A 6 5.69 -3.60 5.77
N GLY A 7 6.84 -3.36 5.17
CA GLY A 7 7.06 -2.34 4.16
C GLY A 7 6.72 -2.76 2.72
N GLY A 8 7.17 -1.95 1.79
CA GLY A 8 6.98 -2.12 0.35
C GLY A 8 7.83 -3.21 -0.29
N SER A 9 7.45 -3.62 -1.49
CA SER A 9 8.21 -4.54 -2.35
C SER A 9 7.96 -4.23 -3.82
N SER A 10 8.85 -4.72 -4.70
CA SER A 10 8.66 -4.66 -6.16
C SER A 10 7.91 -5.86 -6.74
N LEU A 11 7.41 -6.76 -5.90
CA LEU A 11 6.62 -7.92 -6.29
C LEU A 11 5.21 -7.52 -6.72
N ASN A 12 4.58 -8.35 -7.53
CA ASN A 12 3.17 -8.22 -7.90
C ASN A 12 2.39 -9.33 -7.21
N ILE A 13 1.44 -8.94 -6.40
CA ILE A 13 0.74 -9.86 -5.51
C ILE A 13 -0.17 -10.87 -6.24
N TYR A 14 -0.51 -10.65 -7.50
CA TYR A 14 -1.26 -11.60 -8.33
C TYR A 14 -0.36 -12.63 -9.04
N ASN A 15 0.96 -12.46 -8.99
CA ASN A 15 1.89 -13.49 -9.43
C ASN A 15 1.95 -14.56 -8.34
N ASP A 16 1.42 -15.74 -8.62
CA ASP A 16 1.33 -16.82 -7.63
C ASP A 16 2.66 -17.58 -7.53
N THR A 17 3.72 -16.90 -7.07
CA THR A 17 5.04 -17.51 -6.87
C THR A 17 5.18 -18.10 -5.46
N PRO A 18 6.08 -19.08 -5.27
CA PRO A 18 6.36 -19.66 -3.95
C PRO A 18 6.74 -18.62 -2.89
N GLU A 19 7.50 -17.59 -3.27
CA GLU A 19 7.94 -16.50 -2.38
C GLU A 19 6.73 -15.68 -1.90
N ILE A 20 5.79 -15.37 -2.80
CA ILE A 20 4.57 -14.62 -2.46
C ILE A 20 3.68 -15.45 -1.55
N ARG A 21 3.50 -16.73 -1.84
CA ARG A 21 2.73 -17.64 -0.97
C ARG A 21 3.31 -17.72 0.43
N LYS A 22 4.66 -17.84 0.56
CA LYS A 22 5.35 -17.83 1.84
C LYS A 22 5.11 -16.53 2.62
N GLN A 23 5.15 -15.38 1.94
CA GLN A 23 4.88 -14.08 2.57
C GLN A 23 3.42 -13.95 3.05
N ILE A 24 2.47 -14.44 2.25
CA ILE A 24 1.05 -14.45 2.64
C ILE A 24 0.84 -15.36 3.87
N GLU A 25 1.44 -16.54 3.87
CA GLU A 25 1.33 -17.48 5.00
C GLU A 25 2.01 -16.93 6.26
N PHE A 26 3.18 -16.31 6.11
CA PHE A 26 3.84 -15.62 7.21
C PHE A 26 2.95 -14.52 7.79
N MET A 27 2.33 -13.68 6.95
CA MET A 27 1.39 -12.65 7.41
C MET A 27 0.18 -13.25 8.14
N LYS A 28 -0.42 -14.34 7.65
CA LYS A 28 -1.51 -15.05 8.34
C LYS A 28 -1.11 -15.50 9.74
N ASN A 29 0.12 -15.99 9.88
CA ASN A 29 0.64 -16.42 11.18
C ASN A 29 0.85 -15.24 12.13
N TRP A 30 1.35 -14.10 11.62
CA TRP A 30 1.54 -12.91 12.45
C TRP A 30 0.22 -12.21 12.79
N GLN A 31 -0.80 -12.28 11.95
CA GLN A 31 -2.18 -11.84 12.27
C GLN A 31 -2.84 -12.63 13.41
N LYS A 32 -2.17 -13.64 13.96
CA LYS A 32 -2.61 -14.41 15.14
C LYS A 32 -1.70 -14.21 16.36
N LYS A 33 -0.55 -13.55 16.19
CA LYS A 33 0.52 -13.51 17.22
C LYS A 33 0.77 -12.13 17.78
N VAL A 34 0.57 -11.06 17.01
CA VAL A 34 0.83 -9.69 17.44
C VAL A 34 -0.45 -8.89 17.58
N LYS A 35 -0.44 -7.88 18.44
CA LYS A 35 -1.60 -7.01 18.65
C LYS A 35 -1.77 -5.98 17.53
N ASN A 36 -0.67 -5.52 16.94
CA ASN A 36 -0.67 -4.41 15.99
C ASN A 36 0.18 -4.72 14.74
N ILE A 37 -0.34 -4.41 13.57
CA ILE A 37 0.39 -4.49 12.28
C ILE A 37 0.24 -3.17 11.54
N LEU A 38 1.36 -2.52 11.19
CA LEU A 38 1.40 -1.45 10.19
C LEU A 38 1.90 -2.04 8.87
N ALA A 39 1.05 -2.01 7.87
CA ALA A 39 1.27 -2.64 6.57
C ALA A 39 1.31 -1.59 5.46
N ILE A 40 2.48 -1.36 4.84
CA ILE A 40 2.71 -0.27 3.90
C ILE A 40 2.86 -0.83 2.49
N CYS A 41 2.12 -0.30 1.53
CA CYS A 41 2.16 -0.63 0.10
C CYS A 41 2.00 -2.14 -0.13
N TRP A 42 3.07 -2.86 -0.47
CA TRP A 42 3.09 -4.31 -0.58
C TRP A 42 2.58 -5.00 0.70
N GLY A 43 3.01 -4.51 1.86
CA GLY A 43 2.57 -5.03 3.16
C GLY A 43 1.04 -4.98 3.31
N MET A 44 0.38 -3.89 2.89
CA MET A 44 -1.08 -3.77 2.90
C MET A 44 -1.72 -4.82 1.96
N GLN A 45 -1.17 -5.01 0.79
CA GLN A 45 -1.66 -5.98 -0.18
C GLN A 45 -1.54 -7.42 0.35
N VAL A 46 -0.41 -7.75 0.99
CA VAL A 46 -0.19 -9.05 1.64
C VAL A 46 -1.15 -9.24 2.81
N ALA A 47 -1.32 -8.22 3.67
CA ALA A 47 -2.21 -8.30 4.83
C ALA A 47 -3.68 -8.54 4.45
N VAL A 48 -4.18 -7.84 3.43
CA VAL A 48 -5.54 -8.01 2.90
C VAL A 48 -5.71 -9.38 2.26
N THR A 49 -4.68 -9.89 1.58
CA THR A 49 -4.73 -11.23 0.98
C THR A 49 -4.73 -12.32 2.04
N ALA A 50 -3.90 -12.17 3.06
CA ALA A 50 -3.86 -13.07 4.20
C ALA A 50 -5.20 -13.15 4.93
N ALA A 51 -5.95 -12.03 4.95
CA ALA A 51 -7.32 -11.97 5.45
C ALA A 51 -8.38 -12.52 4.45
N GLY A 52 -7.96 -13.21 3.39
CA GLY A 52 -8.84 -13.90 2.43
C GLY A 52 -9.55 -13.00 1.42
N LYS A 53 -9.08 -11.76 1.20
CA LYS A 53 -9.71 -10.84 0.24
C LYS A 53 -8.89 -10.67 -1.03
N LYS A 54 -9.59 -10.28 -2.10
CA LYS A 54 -9.02 -10.13 -3.44
C LYS A 54 -8.52 -8.72 -3.68
N LYS A 55 -7.49 -8.62 -4.46
CA LYS A 55 -6.91 -7.44 -5.06
C LYS A 55 -6.76 -7.65 -6.56
N LYS A 56 -6.53 -6.60 -7.32
CA LYS A 56 -6.27 -6.68 -8.76
C LYS A 56 -5.16 -5.72 -9.14
N LYS A 57 -4.67 -5.88 -10.37
CA LYS A 57 -3.83 -4.88 -11.03
C LYS A 57 -4.61 -3.56 -11.06
N ALA A 58 -3.99 -2.45 -10.65
CA ALA A 58 -4.57 -1.14 -10.76
C ALA A 58 -4.73 -0.74 -12.24
N ASN A 59 -5.81 -0.02 -12.56
CA ASN A 59 -5.98 0.54 -13.91
C ASN A 59 -4.97 1.65 -14.18
N THR A 60 -4.56 2.36 -13.14
CA THR A 60 -3.56 3.43 -13.16
C THR A 60 -2.58 3.22 -12.03
N SER A 61 -1.31 3.59 -12.28
CA SER A 61 -0.23 3.45 -11.29
C SER A 61 0.05 4.79 -10.63
N HIS A 62 0.56 4.74 -9.40
CA HIS A 62 1.29 5.85 -8.81
C HIS A 62 2.79 5.64 -9.00
N ILE A 63 3.46 6.65 -9.55
CA ILE A 63 4.92 6.68 -9.65
C ILE A 63 5.36 8.08 -9.23
N GLY A 64 5.96 8.16 -8.05
CA GLY A 64 6.39 9.39 -7.42
C GLY A 64 5.43 9.89 -6.34
N ILE A 65 4.26 10.41 -6.71
CA ILE A 65 3.36 11.10 -5.78
C ILE A 65 1.90 10.63 -5.95
N ALA A 66 1.28 10.22 -4.86
CA ALA A 66 -0.18 10.14 -4.75
C ALA A 66 -0.71 11.51 -4.34
N LYS A 67 -1.32 12.21 -5.30
CA LYS A 67 -1.89 13.55 -5.10
C LYS A 67 -3.30 13.46 -4.52
N GLU A 68 -3.69 14.50 -3.76
CA GLU A 68 -5.05 14.71 -3.26
C GLU A 68 -5.61 13.48 -2.55
N ILE A 69 -4.81 12.85 -1.67
CA ILE A 69 -5.33 11.83 -0.78
C ILE A 69 -6.30 12.52 0.19
N GLU A 70 -7.55 12.11 0.18
CA GLU A 70 -8.61 12.67 1.03
C GLU A 70 -9.00 11.68 2.12
N ILE A 71 -8.91 12.14 3.37
CA ILE A 71 -9.36 11.41 4.55
C ILE A 71 -10.89 11.46 4.58
N ASN A 72 -11.53 10.29 4.56
CA ASN A 72 -12.99 10.21 4.61
C ASN A 72 -13.52 10.30 6.06
N ARG A 73 -14.84 10.26 6.23
CA ARG A 73 -15.50 10.37 7.55
C ARG A 73 -14.95 9.36 8.57
N ASN A 74 -14.66 8.12 8.16
CA ASN A 74 -14.09 7.11 9.05
C ASN A 74 -12.66 7.46 9.45
N GLY A 75 -11.87 7.98 8.51
CA GLY A 75 -10.49 8.40 8.75
C GLY A 75 -10.37 9.61 9.65
N LEU A 76 -11.28 10.59 9.54
CA LEU A 76 -11.30 11.80 10.37
C LEU A 76 -11.41 11.49 11.87
N ASN A 77 -12.15 10.44 12.22
CA ASN A 77 -12.33 9.98 13.60
C ASN A 77 -11.31 8.91 14.02
N HIS A 78 -10.37 8.55 13.14
CA HIS A 78 -9.43 7.46 13.38
C HIS A 78 -8.08 7.97 13.91
N PRO A 79 -7.49 7.36 14.96
CA PRO A 79 -6.22 7.79 15.55
C PRO A 79 -5.06 7.91 14.55
N LEU A 80 -5.04 7.12 13.47
CA LEU A 80 -4.04 7.15 12.42
C LEU A 80 -3.85 8.55 11.81
N TYR A 81 -4.93 9.34 11.74
CA TYR A 81 -4.95 10.65 11.10
C TYR A 81 -5.06 11.83 12.06
N LYS A 82 -4.89 11.58 13.36
CA LYS A 82 -4.94 12.65 14.37
C LYS A 82 -3.94 13.75 14.02
N GLY A 83 -4.44 14.99 13.84
CA GLY A 83 -3.63 16.16 13.50
C GLY A 83 -3.18 16.24 12.02
N LYS A 84 -3.64 15.34 11.15
CA LYS A 84 -3.34 15.37 9.72
C LYS A 84 -4.35 16.26 8.98
N ASN A 85 -3.90 16.99 7.97
CA ASN A 85 -4.78 17.70 7.07
C ASN A 85 -5.73 16.75 6.34
N ILE A 86 -6.99 17.16 6.13
CA ILE A 86 -8.02 16.33 5.45
C ILE A 86 -7.55 15.89 4.06
N LYS A 87 -6.86 16.79 3.34
CA LYS A 87 -6.24 16.50 2.04
C LYS A 87 -4.73 16.65 2.14
N PHE A 88 -4.00 15.71 1.56
CA PHE A 88 -2.55 15.73 1.54
C PHE A 88 -1.99 14.97 0.34
N ASN A 89 -0.73 15.19 0.04
CA ASN A 89 0.04 14.42 -0.92
C ASN A 89 1.05 13.54 -0.16
N SER A 90 1.43 12.42 -0.76
CA SER A 90 2.44 11.52 -0.18
C SER A 90 3.21 10.80 -1.28
N PRO A 91 4.48 10.45 -1.05
CA PRO A 91 5.20 9.55 -1.94
C PRO A 91 4.43 8.25 -2.15
N ALA A 92 4.37 7.77 -3.39
CA ALA A 92 3.68 6.53 -3.72
C ALA A 92 4.28 5.86 -4.95
N PHE A 93 4.37 4.53 -4.89
CA PHE A 93 4.88 3.72 -5.98
C PHE A 93 4.15 2.38 -6.00
N ASN A 94 3.03 2.29 -6.75
CA ASN A 94 2.24 1.06 -6.81
C ASN A 94 1.61 0.82 -8.18
N PHE A 95 1.52 -0.45 -8.54
CA PHE A 95 0.87 -0.97 -9.75
C PHE A 95 -0.37 -1.82 -9.43
N ASP A 96 -0.60 -2.12 -8.17
CA ASP A 96 -1.67 -2.95 -7.68
C ASP A 96 -2.50 -2.18 -6.67
N GLU A 97 -3.78 -2.52 -6.56
CA GLU A 97 -4.71 -1.90 -5.61
C GLU A 97 -5.55 -2.91 -4.86
N VAL A 98 -5.95 -2.55 -3.65
CA VAL A 98 -6.98 -3.26 -2.89
C VAL A 98 -8.35 -2.86 -3.43
N VAL A 99 -9.14 -3.84 -3.91
CA VAL A 99 -10.50 -3.60 -4.45
C VAL A 99 -11.61 -4.09 -3.52
N LYS A 100 -11.27 -4.95 -2.57
CA LYS A 100 -12.24 -5.50 -1.61
C LYS A 100 -11.62 -5.54 -0.23
N LEU A 101 -12.25 -4.83 0.70
CA LEU A 101 -11.80 -4.78 2.09
C LEU A 101 -12.02 -6.14 2.79
N PRO A 102 -11.22 -6.46 3.81
CA PRO A 102 -11.51 -7.55 4.75
C PRO A 102 -12.87 -7.37 5.42
N GLU A 103 -13.36 -8.43 6.04
CA GLU A 103 -14.60 -8.37 6.82
C GLU A 103 -14.45 -7.32 7.93
N LYS A 104 -15.50 -6.50 8.11
CA LYS A 104 -15.51 -5.35 9.04
C LYS A 104 -14.38 -4.33 8.79
N GLY A 105 -13.65 -4.46 7.67
CA GLY A 105 -12.63 -3.50 7.29
C GLY A 105 -13.25 -2.17 6.84
N ILE A 106 -12.60 -1.07 7.20
CA ILE A 106 -13.01 0.27 6.82
C ILE A 106 -11.94 0.97 5.99
N CYS A 107 -12.36 1.65 4.93
CA CYS A 107 -11.51 2.58 4.21
C CYS A 107 -11.40 3.89 5.02
N LEU A 108 -10.19 4.41 5.16
CA LEU A 108 -9.92 5.64 5.91
C LEU A 108 -9.59 6.83 5.00
N ALA A 109 -8.97 6.57 3.85
CA ALA A 109 -8.64 7.59 2.86
C ALA A 109 -8.63 7.02 1.45
N SER A 110 -8.87 7.89 0.47
CA SER A 110 -8.91 7.56 -0.96
C SER A 110 -8.38 8.71 -1.81
N ASN A 111 -8.14 8.48 -3.10
CA ASN A 111 -7.98 9.55 -4.08
C ASN A 111 -8.61 9.13 -5.43
N LYS A 112 -8.47 9.96 -6.45
CA LYS A 112 -9.02 9.68 -7.79
C LYS A 112 -8.46 8.41 -8.44
N VAL A 113 -7.22 8.04 -8.10
CA VAL A 113 -6.50 6.90 -8.68
C VAL A 113 -6.82 5.60 -7.92
N ASN A 114 -6.63 5.60 -6.60
CA ASN A 114 -6.90 4.43 -5.76
C ASN A 114 -8.06 4.71 -4.81
N LYS A 115 -9.09 3.87 -4.87
CA LYS A 115 -10.24 3.96 -3.96
C LYS A 115 -9.89 3.63 -2.51
N VAL A 116 -8.78 2.92 -2.29
CA VAL A 116 -8.28 2.56 -0.96
C VAL A 116 -6.82 3.00 -0.87
N GLN A 117 -6.60 4.20 -0.35
CA GLN A 117 -5.27 4.72 -0.01
C GLN A 117 -4.85 4.33 1.41
N SER A 118 -5.82 4.16 2.29
CA SER A 118 -5.60 3.54 3.60
C SER A 118 -6.84 2.81 4.09
N LEU A 119 -6.60 1.84 4.94
CA LEU A 119 -7.63 0.99 5.53
C LEU A 119 -7.27 0.60 6.97
N TYR A 120 -8.27 0.18 7.70
CA TYR A 120 -8.15 -0.47 8.99
C TYR A 120 -9.07 -1.69 9.03
N PHE A 121 -8.61 -2.76 9.64
CA PHE A 121 -9.43 -3.92 9.99
C PHE A 121 -8.86 -4.66 11.20
N GLU A 122 -9.69 -5.47 11.82
CA GLU A 122 -9.28 -6.38 12.90
C GLU A 122 -9.46 -7.83 12.47
N ILE A 123 -8.50 -8.65 12.81
CA ILE A 123 -8.51 -10.10 12.56
C ILE A 123 -7.77 -10.83 13.67
N ASN A 124 -8.40 -11.87 14.26
CA ASN A 124 -7.79 -12.66 15.34
C ASN A 124 -7.23 -11.81 16.50
N GLN A 125 -7.91 -10.73 16.91
CA GLN A 125 -7.47 -9.75 17.90
C GLN A 125 -6.28 -8.86 17.47
N THR A 126 -5.82 -9.00 16.25
CA THR A 126 -4.78 -8.12 15.67
C THR A 126 -5.43 -6.94 14.97
N LYS A 127 -4.99 -5.75 15.30
CA LYS A 127 -5.33 -4.50 14.61
C LYS A 127 -4.38 -4.30 13.45
N VAL A 128 -4.91 -4.08 12.25
CA VAL A 128 -4.12 -3.89 11.03
C VAL A 128 -4.44 -2.52 10.42
N TRP A 129 -3.41 -1.69 10.31
CA TRP A 129 -3.43 -0.42 9.57
C TRP A 129 -2.74 -0.63 8.25
N GLY A 130 -3.42 -0.38 7.15
CA GLY A 130 -2.88 -0.48 5.81
C GLY A 130 -2.74 0.90 5.14
N LEU A 131 -1.59 1.18 4.55
CA LEU A 131 -1.31 2.38 3.77
C LEU A 131 -0.83 1.96 2.37
N GLN A 132 -1.42 2.52 1.31
CA GLN A 132 -0.95 2.28 -0.05
C GLN A 132 0.20 3.23 -0.42
N TYR A 133 0.18 4.45 0.10
CA TYR A 133 1.26 5.43 -0.01
C TYR A 133 2.40 5.14 0.98
N HIS A 134 3.51 5.87 0.84
CA HIS A 134 4.75 5.68 1.59
C HIS A 134 5.05 6.86 2.52
N PRO A 135 4.52 6.91 3.74
CA PRO A 135 4.83 7.99 4.68
C PRO A 135 6.26 7.94 5.21
N GLU A 136 6.93 6.79 5.06
CA GLU A 136 8.30 6.54 5.50
C GLU A 136 9.36 6.98 4.48
N ILE A 137 8.94 7.40 3.28
CA ILE A 137 9.85 7.81 2.20
C ILE A 137 9.74 9.32 1.99
N THR A 138 10.86 10.03 1.90
CA THR A 138 10.90 11.44 1.49
C THR A 138 10.74 11.57 -0.03
N TYR A 139 10.43 12.78 -0.52
CA TYR A 139 10.34 13.02 -1.95
C TYR A 139 11.68 12.82 -2.65
N GLU A 140 12.80 13.26 -2.06
CA GLU A 140 14.17 13.08 -2.58
C GLU A 140 14.49 11.57 -2.71
N LYS A 141 14.10 10.78 -1.70
CA LYS A 141 14.28 9.33 -1.76
C LYS A 141 13.39 8.69 -2.82
N MET A 142 12.20 9.22 -3.06
CA MET A 142 11.31 8.76 -4.13
C MET A 142 11.90 9.05 -5.52
N VAL A 143 12.48 10.23 -5.73
CA VAL A 143 13.22 10.57 -6.97
C VAL A 143 14.35 9.56 -7.18
N SER A 144 15.20 9.34 -6.18
CA SER A 144 16.29 8.36 -6.25
C SER A 144 15.79 6.94 -6.58
N LEU A 145 14.61 6.55 -6.09
CA LEU A 145 14.00 5.25 -6.37
C LEU A 145 13.52 5.15 -7.83
N ILE A 146 12.95 6.20 -8.38
CA ILE A 146 12.51 6.29 -9.77
C ILE A 146 13.73 6.18 -10.69
N GLU A 147 14.76 6.97 -10.45
CA GLU A 147 16.03 6.91 -11.17
C GLU A 147 16.63 5.50 -11.15
N PHE A 148 16.75 4.90 -9.98
CA PHE A 148 17.26 3.53 -9.84
C PHE A 148 16.44 2.50 -10.64
N ARG A 149 15.13 2.73 -10.81
CA ARG A 149 14.22 1.83 -11.54
C ARG A 149 13.93 2.27 -12.98
N LYS A 150 14.54 3.33 -13.46
CA LYS A 150 14.33 3.97 -14.75
C LYS A 150 14.23 2.96 -15.90
N LYS A 151 15.25 2.12 -16.07
CA LYS A 151 15.26 1.07 -17.11
C LYS A 151 14.05 0.13 -17.02
N LYS A 152 13.71 -0.33 -15.82
CA LYS A 152 12.56 -1.22 -15.60
C LYS A 152 11.22 -0.53 -15.89
N LEU A 153 11.12 0.76 -15.60
CA LEU A 153 9.90 1.55 -15.84
C LEU A 153 9.66 1.78 -17.33
N ILE A 154 10.70 1.97 -18.10
CA ILE A 154 10.65 2.16 -19.56
C ILE A 154 10.45 0.81 -20.27
N GLU A 155 11.37 -0.13 -20.11
CA GLU A 155 11.45 -1.34 -20.93
C GLU A 155 10.41 -2.40 -20.54
N ILE A 156 10.18 -2.59 -19.23
CA ILE A 156 9.35 -3.70 -18.72
C ILE A 156 7.94 -3.22 -18.39
N ARG A 157 7.83 -2.11 -17.66
CA ARG A 157 6.53 -1.59 -17.21
C ARG A 157 5.86 -0.71 -18.27
N LYS A 158 6.63 -0.15 -19.20
CA LYS A 158 6.17 0.74 -20.28
C LYS A 158 5.33 1.91 -19.74
N VAL A 159 5.74 2.45 -18.60
CA VAL A 159 5.09 3.58 -17.95
C VAL A 159 5.54 4.88 -18.58
N PHE A 160 6.82 4.94 -18.90
CA PHE A 160 7.46 6.04 -19.63
C PHE A 160 7.89 5.54 -21.02
N LYS A 161 7.85 6.40 -22.01
CA LYS A 161 8.26 6.06 -23.39
C LYS A 161 9.78 6.04 -23.52
N ASN A 162 10.44 6.98 -22.87
CA ASN A 162 11.89 7.16 -22.88
C ASN A 162 12.34 7.89 -21.59
N GLU A 163 13.62 8.18 -21.51
CA GLU A 163 14.22 8.84 -20.34
C GLU A 163 13.70 10.27 -20.12
N ASN A 164 13.43 11.02 -21.19
CA ASN A 164 12.95 12.39 -21.09
C ASN A 164 11.53 12.51 -20.49
N ASP A 165 10.77 11.41 -20.46
CA ASP A 165 9.45 11.40 -19.83
C ASP A 165 9.54 11.30 -18.29
N ILE A 166 10.75 11.09 -17.73
CA ILE A 166 10.99 10.91 -16.29
C ILE A 166 11.42 12.22 -15.62
N ASP A 167 12.10 13.08 -16.37
CA ASP A 167 12.55 14.40 -15.94
C ASP A 167 11.40 15.41 -15.92
#